data_bfe7130abd8e93931d3bbfafd5926f10
#
_entry.id   bfe7130abd8e93931d3bbfafd5926f10
#
_cell.length_a   1.000
_cell.length_b   1.000
_cell.length_c   1.000
_cell.angle_alpha   90.00
_cell.angle_beta   90.00
_cell.angle_gamma   90.00
#
_symmetry.space_group_name_H-M   'P 1'
#
loop_
_entity.id
_entity.type
_entity.pdbx_description
1 polymer ?
#
loop_
_entity_poly.entity_id
_entity_poly.type
_entity_poly.pdbx_seq_one_letter_code
_entity_poly.pdbx_strand_id
1 'polypeptide(L)'
;MERTIFDLQPRLEDRLLLIRPLTPEDFEALYEVASDPLIWEQHPAKDRCERSVFELFFKEAMLSKGAFAVIDKETERIIGSTRFNLVKESENAIEIGWTFLARNYWGGRYNGSMKQLMINWALQFVDHILFYIDENNTRSRKAVEKIGGERIFVIQGRPLEVRANASVIYCITRKKWLPAY
;
A
#
# COMPACT_ATOMS: atom_id res chain seq x y z
N MET A 1 1.69 -14.53 27.20
CA MET A 1 0.95 -14.26 25.94
C MET A 1 1.95 -14.33 24.82
N GLU A 2 1.86 -15.34 23.96
CA GLU A 2 2.65 -15.36 22.72
C GLU A 2 2.24 -14.15 21.89
N ARG A 3 3.21 -13.29 21.53
CA ARG A 3 2.97 -12.21 20.56
C ARG A 3 2.63 -12.87 19.24
N THR A 4 1.40 -12.73 18.78
CA THR A 4 1.01 -13.14 17.43
C THR A 4 1.90 -12.37 16.46
N ILE A 5 2.75 -13.09 15.71
CA ILE A 5 3.64 -12.48 14.72
C ILE A 5 2.76 -11.91 13.61
N PHE A 6 2.98 -10.63 13.24
CA PHE A 6 2.30 -10.01 12.13
C PHE A 6 2.66 -10.72 10.82
N ASP A 7 1.67 -11.35 10.19
CA ASP A 7 1.85 -11.90 8.85
C ASP A 7 1.82 -10.75 7.81
N LEU A 8 2.95 -10.53 7.17
CA LEU A 8 3.12 -9.49 6.15
C LEU A 8 2.47 -9.86 4.80
N GLN A 9 2.08 -11.12 4.61
CA GLN A 9 1.55 -11.61 3.32
C GLN A 9 0.27 -12.46 3.48
N PRO A 10 -0.75 -11.98 4.22
CA PRO A 10 -2.02 -12.69 4.30
C PRO A 10 -2.73 -12.70 2.93
N ARG A 11 -3.62 -13.69 2.75
CA ARG A 11 -4.62 -13.66 1.69
C ARG A 11 -5.85 -12.91 2.20
N LEU A 12 -6.20 -11.81 1.56
CA LEU A 12 -7.35 -10.97 1.93
C LEU A 12 -8.30 -10.84 0.75
N GLU A 13 -9.60 -10.91 1.01
CA GLU A 13 -10.58 -10.76 -0.05
C GLU A 13 -11.92 -10.22 0.44
N ASP A 14 -12.65 -9.60 -0.46
CA ASP A 14 -14.06 -9.26 -0.33
C ASP A 14 -14.85 -9.67 -1.60
N ARG A 15 -15.97 -9.04 -1.86
CA ARG A 15 -16.76 -9.31 -3.08
C ARG A 15 -16.09 -8.79 -4.35
N LEU A 16 -15.22 -7.79 -4.24
CA LEU A 16 -14.66 -7.04 -5.35
C LEU A 16 -13.24 -7.49 -5.69
N LEU A 17 -12.42 -7.69 -4.66
CA LEU A 17 -10.98 -7.90 -4.77
C LEU A 17 -10.52 -9.17 -4.08
N LEU A 18 -9.46 -9.72 -4.63
CA LEU A 18 -8.54 -10.62 -3.97
C LEU A 18 -7.16 -9.96 -3.90
N ILE A 19 -6.58 -9.94 -2.70
CA ILE A 19 -5.20 -9.53 -2.44
C ILE A 19 -4.46 -10.77 -1.94
N ARG A 20 -3.43 -11.18 -2.67
CA ARG A 20 -2.61 -12.34 -2.30
C ARG A 20 -1.12 -12.02 -2.40
N PRO A 21 -0.26 -12.79 -1.74
CA PRO A 21 1.19 -12.64 -1.89
C PRO A 21 1.59 -12.57 -3.37
N LEU A 22 2.51 -11.65 -3.68
CA LEU A 22 3.11 -11.53 -5.00
C LEU A 22 4.00 -12.73 -5.27
N THR A 23 3.94 -13.31 -6.48
CA THR A 23 4.77 -14.41 -6.92
C THR A 23 5.58 -14.04 -8.16
N PRO A 24 6.69 -14.75 -8.47
CA PRO A 24 7.49 -14.45 -9.67
C PRO A 24 6.70 -14.52 -10.98
N GLU A 25 5.69 -15.39 -11.06
CA GLU A 25 4.84 -15.58 -12.22
C GLU A 25 3.94 -14.37 -12.53
N ASP A 26 3.75 -13.49 -11.56
CA ASP A 26 2.92 -12.28 -11.70
C ASP A 26 3.60 -11.16 -12.50
N PHE A 27 4.90 -11.28 -12.78
CA PHE A 27 5.70 -10.20 -13.35
C PHE A 27 5.08 -9.61 -14.63
N GLU A 28 4.79 -10.45 -15.63
CA GLU A 28 4.31 -9.95 -16.93
C GLU A 28 2.94 -9.29 -16.82
N ALA A 29 2.00 -9.92 -16.09
CA ALA A 29 0.67 -9.35 -15.89
C ALA A 29 0.71 -8.03 -15.10
N LEU A 30 1.61 -7.94 -14.11
CA LEU A 30 1.77 -6.72 -13.32
C LEU A 30 2.50 -5.63 -14.11
N TYR A 31 3.48 -5.99 -14.94
CA TYR A 31 4.16 -5.05 -15.83
C TYR A 31 3.21 -4.50 -16.91
N GLU A 32 2.30 -5.30 -17.45
CA GLU A 32 1.27 -4.81 -18.37
C GLU A 32 0.50 -3.63 -17.74
N VAL A 33 0.12 -3.73 -16.46
CA VAL A 33 -0.50 -2.63 -15.73
C VAL A 33 0.47 -1.46 -15.53
N ALA A 34 1.70 -1.74 -15.08
CA ALA A 34 2.68 -0.71 -14.71
C ALA A 34 3.26 0.03 -15.91
N SER A 35 3.19 -0.52 -17.11
CA SER A 35 3.71 0.08 -18.36
C SER A 35 2.97 1.33 -18.81
N ASP A 36 1.80 1.62 -18.23
CA ASP A 36 1.07 2.86 -18.47
C ASP A 36 1.75 4.04 -17.76
N PRO A 37 2.39 5.00 -18.48
CA PRO A 37 3.15 6.09 -17.88
C PRO A 37 2.27 7.05 -17.06
N LEU A 38 0.97 7.12 -17.33
CA LEU A 38 0.05 8.00 -16.61
C LEU A 38 -0.19 7.52 -15.17
N ILE A 39 0.09 6.25 -14.85
CA ILE A 39 0.07 5.75 -13.48
C ILE A 39 1.12 6.51 -12.64
N TRP A 40 2.27 6.80 -13.22
CA TRP A 40 3.44 7.37 -12.54
C TRP A 40 3.59 8.88 -12.68
N GLU A 41 2.66 9.55 -13.40
CA GLU A 41 2.73 10.99 -13.68
C GLU A 41 2.98 11.86 -12.45
N GLN A 42 2.30 11.57 -11.33
CA GLN A 42 2.44 12.28 -10.05
C GLN A 42 3.39 11.57 -9.06
N HIS A 43 4.02 10.50 -9.48
CA HIS A 43 4.96 9.75 -8.65
C HIS A 43 6.39 10.26 -8.88
N PRO A 44 7.26 10.32 -7.83
CA PRO A 44 8.66 10.74 -8.03
C PRO A 44 9.44 9.82 -8.99
N ALA A 45 9.17 8.51 -9.00
CA ALA A 45 9.75 7.56 -9.96
C ALA A 45 8.83 7.44 -11.20
N LYS A 46 8.90 8.40 -12.11
CA LYS A 46 8.06 8.46 -13.32
C LYS A 46 8.44 7.43 -14.37
N ASP A 47 9.65 6.94 -14.31
CA ASP A 47 10.26 5.94 -15.18
C ASP A 47 9.90 4.49 -14.86
N ARG A 48 9.06 4.24 -13.86
CA ARG A 48 8.59 2.88 -13.52
C ARG A 48 7.77 2.20 -14.62
N CYS A 49 7.30 2.93 -15.60
CA CYS A 49 6.69 2.35 -16.80
C CYS A 49 7.71 1.67 -17.72
N GLU A 50 9.01 1.96 -17.56
CA GLU A 50 10.08 1.31 -18.31
C GLU A 50 10.38 -0.08 -17.74
N ARG A 51 10.49 -1.08 -18.61
CA ARG A 51 10.63 -2.49 -18.20
C ARG A 51 11.83 -2.71 -17.26
N SER A 52 13.00 -2.18 -17.60
CA SER A 52 14.21 -2.35 -16.81
C SER A 52 14.09 -1.74 -15.41
N VAL A 53 13.40 -0.60 -15.27
CA VAL A 53 13.14 0.04 -13.98
C VAL A 53 12.10 -0.76 -13.20
N PHE A 54 11.07 -1.25 -13.87
CA PHE A 54 10.05 -2.08 -13.23
C PHE A 54 10.61 -3.43 -12.76
N GLU A 55 11.54 -4.03 -13.47
CA GLU A 55 12.23 -5.26 -13.05
C GLU A 55 12.92 -5.08 -11.69
N LEU A 56 13.61 -3.96 -11.49
CA LEU A 56 14.23 -3.63 -10.19
C LEU A 56 13.18 -3.44 -9.10
N PHE A 57 12.13 -2.69 -9.39
CA PHE A 57 11.01 -2.49 -8.48
C PHE A 57 10.34 -3.80 -8.06
N PHE A 58 10.10 -4.71 -9.03
CA PHE A 58 9.50 -6.01 -8.79
C PHE A 58 10.43 -6.92 -7.96
N LYS A 59 11.73 -6.91 -8.24
CA LYS A 59 12.73 -7.63 -7.45
C LYS A 59 12.73 -7.16 -5.99
N GLU A 60 12.72 -5.85 -5.76
CA GLU A 60 12.60 -5.28 -4.41
C GLU A 60 11.28 -5.67 -3.74
N ALA A 61 10.19 -5.71 -4.50
CA ALA A 61 8.90 -6.15 -4.01
C ALA A 61 8.95 -7.59 -3.51
N MET A 62 9.54 -8.50 -4.28
CA MET A 62 9.71 -9.90 -3.90
C MET A 62 10.59 -10.05 -2.65
N LEU A 63 11.71 -9.33 -2.59
CA LEU A 63 12.64 -9.36 -1.45
C LEU A 63 12.02 -8.80 -0.16
N SER A 64 11.08 -7.89 -0.26
CA SER A 64 10.40 -7.29 0.91
C SER A 64 9.55 -8.28 1.70
N LYS A 65 9.11 -9.38 1.07
CA LYS A 65 8.16 -10.35 1.63
C LYS A 65 6.90 -9.72 2.22
N GLY A 66 6.49 -8.57 1.67
CA GLY A 66 5.29 -7.85 2.08
C GLY A 66 4.43 -7.40 0.90
N ALA A 67 4.86 -7.71 -0.33
CA ALA A 67 4.19 -7.28 -1.55
C ALA A 67 3.05 -8.21 -1.97
N PHE A 68 2.02 -7.62 -2.58
CA PHE A 68 0.81 -8.29 -3.02
C PHE A 68 0.50 -8.02 -4.49
N ALA A 69 -0.09 -9.02 -5.15
CA ALA A 69 -0.91 -8.82 -6.33
C ALA A 69 -2.33 -8.47 -5.91
N VAL A 70 -2.92 -7.47 -6.56
CA VAL A 70 -4.33 -7.08 -6.40
C VAL A 70 -5.09 -7.56 -7.63
N ILE A 71 -6.10 -8.39 -7.41
CA ILE A 71 -6.84 -9.09 -8.46
C ILE A 71 -8.30 -8.65 -8.41
N ASP A 72 -8.85 -8.27 -9.55
CA ASP A 72 -10.27 -8.05 -9.72
C ASP A 72 -10.99 -9.40 -9.83
N LYS A 73 -11.93 -9.67 -8.93
CA LYS A 73 -12.64 -10.97 -8.87
C LYS A 73 -13.63 -11.19 -10.01
N GLU A 74 -14.06 -10.13 -10.68
CA GLU A 74 -14.96 -10.24 -11.84
C GLU A 74 -14.21 -10.70 -13.10
N THR A 75 -13.02 -10.14 -13.32
CA THR A 75 -12.22 -10.43 -14.52
C THR A 75 -11.10 -11.44 -14.30
N GLU A 76 -10.82 -11.78 -13.03
CA GLU A 76 -9.71 -12.62 -12.58
C GLU A 76 -8.32 -12.07 -12.98
N ARG A 77 -8.24 -10.78 -13.35
CA ARG A 77 -6.99 -10.14 -13.79
C ARG A 77 -6.28 -9.43 -12.64
N ILE A 78 -4.95 -9.43 -12.69
CA ILE A 78 -4.14 -8.56 -11.86
C ILE A 78 -4.37 -7.12 -12.33
N ILE A 79 -4.77 -6.27 -11.40
CA ILE A 79 -5.10 -4.86 -11.64
C ILE A 79 -4.12 -3.90 -10.97
N GLY A 80 -3.16 -4.40 -10.22
CA GLY A 80 -2.16 -3.60 -9.53
C GLY A 80 -1.44 -4.33 -8.42
N SER A 81 -0.74 -3.56 -7.60
CA SER A 81 0.03 -4.05 -6.46
C SER A 81 -0.05 -3.09 -5.28
N THR A 82 0.24 -3.62 -4.11
CA THR A 82 0.38 -2.88 -2.85
C THR A 82 1.34 -3.64 -1.93
N ARG A 83 1.77 -3.03 -0.81
CA ARG A 83 2.76 -3.66 0.07
C ARG A 83 2.53 -3.27 1.52
N PHE A 84 2.72 -4.24 2.44
CA PHE A 84 3.04 -3.97 3.83
C PHE A 84 4.56 -3.83 4.02
N ASN A 85 4.96 -2.95 4.93
CA ASN A 85 6.35 -2.81 5.33
C ASN A 85 6.44 -2.50 6.82
N LEU A 86 7.46 -3.05 7.48
CA LEU A 86 7.72 -2.77 8.89
C LEU A 86 8.22 -1.33 9.07
N VAL A 87 7.78 -0.69 10.13
CA VAL A 87 8.20 0.66 10.51
C VAL A 87 9.33 0.54 11.52
N LYS A 88 10.52 1.06 11.19
CA LYS A 88 11.71 0.97 12.05
C LYS A 88 11.54 1.71 13.38
N GLU A 89 10.81 2.81 13.37
CA GLU A 89 10.62 3.72 14.50
C GLU A 89 9.61 3.19 15.52
N SER A 90 8.80 2.19 15.15
CA SER A 90 7.76 1.66 16.02
C SER A 90 7.35 0.22 15.66
N GLU A 91 7.42 -0.68 16.64
CA GLU A 91 6.86 -2.04 16.52
C GLU A 91 5.32 -2.06 16.52
N ASN A 92 4.69 -0.95 16.93
CA ASN A 92 3.23 -0.81 16.96
C ASN A 92 2.71 -0.03 15.75
N ALA A 93 3.43 -0.08 14.65
CA ALA A 93 3.05 0.53 13.39
C ALA A 93 3.42 -0.34 12.20
N ILE A 94 2.61 -0.27 11.14
CA ILE A 94 2.88 -0.86 9.84
C ILE A 94 2.69 0.18 8.74
N GLU A 95 3.53 0.12 7.71
CA GLU A 95 3.35 0.94 6.52
C GLU A 95 2.52 0.20 5.47
N ILE A 96 1.59 0.89 4.83
CA ILE A 96 0.96 0.48 3.58
C ILE A 96 1.45 1.42 2.48
N GLY A 97 2.16 0.86 1.50
CA GLY A 97 2.77 1.66 0.44
C GLY A 97 2.91 0.94 -0.89
N TRP A 98 3.69 1.54 -1.80
CA TRP A 98 3.97 1.03 -3.16
C TRP A 98 2.72 0.66 -3.94
N THR A 99 1.61 1.34 -3.67
CA THR A 99 0.31 1.05 -4.26
C THR A 99 0.17 1.68 -5.63
N PHE A 100 -0.19 0.87 -6.62
CA PHE A 100 -0.69 1.34 -7.89
C PHE A 100 -1.79 0.41 -8.42
N LEU A 101 -2.72 0.98 -9.18
CA LEU A 101 -3.81 0.28 -9.86
C LEU A 101 -3.88 0.76 -11.30
N ALA A 102 -4.33 -0.11 -12.20
CA ALA A 102 -4.67 0.26 -13.57
C ALA A 102 -5.69 1.41 -13.57
N ARG A 103 -5.56 2.36 -14.52
CA ARG A 103 -6.32 3.61 -14.52
C ARG A 103 -7.83 3.44 -14.60
N ASN A 104 -8.32 2.43 -15.28
CA ASN A 104 -9.75 2.11 -15.36
C ASN A 104 -10.37 1.70 -14.01
N TYR A 105 -9.54 1.45 -12.98
CA TYR A 105 -9.95 1.17 -11.60
C TYR A 105 -9.81 2.38 -10.67
N TRP A 106 -9.40 3.54 -11.19
CA TRP A 106 -9.30 4.77 -10.40
C TRP A 106 -10.65 5.42 -10.13
N GLY A 107 -10.70 6.28 -9.10
CA GLY A 107 -11.88 7.06 -8.73
C GLY A 107 -13.06 6.24 -8.21
N GLY A 108 -12.97 4.92 -8.29
CA GLY A 108 -14.01 4.00 -7.87
C GLY A 108 -13.79 3.40 -6.48
N ARG A 109 -14.46 2.30 -6.26
CA ARG A 109 -14.48 1.54 -4.99
C ARG A 109 -13.26 0.66 -4.76
N TYR A 110 -12.46 0.34 -5.80
CA TYR A 110 -11.37 -0.64 -5.73
C TYR A 110 -10.26 -0.24 -4.75
N ASN A 111 -9.75 1.00 -4.83
CA ASN A 111 -8.73 1.47 -3.89
C ASN A 111 -9.26 1.52 -2.44
N GLY A 112 -10.51 1.92 -2.25
CA GLY A 112 -11.15 1.94 -0.93
C GLY A 112 -11.26 0.54 -0.35
N SER A 113 -11.78 -0.42 -1.13
CA SER A 113 -11.90 -1.83 -0.76
C SER A 113 -10.53 -2.44 -0.40
N MET A 114 -9.53 -2.25 -1.25
CA MET A 114 -8.16 -2.71 -1.00
C MET A 114 -7.61 -2.16 0.31
N LYS A 115 -7.71 -0.85 0.53
CA LYS A 115 -7.22 -0.22 1.77
C LYS A 115 -7.98 -0.70 2.99
N GLN A 116 -9.30 -0.88 2.89
CA GLN A 116 -10.12 -1.39 3.99
C GLN A 116 -9.71 -2.82 4.40
N LEU A 117 -9.48 -3.71 3.43
CA LEU A 117 -9.02 -5.07 3.71
C LEU A 117 -7.66 -5.06 4.42
N MET A 118 -6.70 -4.29 3.91
CA MET A 118 -5.35 -4.20 4.48
C MET A 118 -5.36 -3.56 5.87
N ILE A 119 -6.08 -2.45 6.06
CA ILE A 119 -6.15 -1.74 7.33
C ILE A 119 -6.85 -2.60 8.38
N ASN A 120 -7.97 -3.24 8.04
CA ASN A 120 -8.68 -4.14 8.95
C ASN A 120 -7.81 -5.32 9.41
N TRP A 121 -7.00 -5.86 8.52
CA TRP A 121 -6.04 -6.90 8.88
C TRP A 121 -4.95 -6.36 9.82
N ALA A 122 -4.27 -5.29 9.42
CA ALA A 122 -3.14 -4.77 10.16
C ALA A 122 -3.51 -4.27 11.57
N LEU A 123 -4.66 -3.63 11.73
CA LEU A 123 -5.14 -3.13 13.02
C LEU A 123 -5.53 -4.24 14.02
N GLN A 124 -5.47 -5.51 13.66
CA GLN A 124 -5.55 -6.59 14.64
C GLN A 124 -4.26 -6.75 15.45
N PHE A 125 -3.14 -6.27 14.91
CA PHE A 125 -1.79 -6.48 15.47
C PHE A 125 -1.13 -5.18 15.93
N VAL A 126 -1.40 -4.06 15.25
CA VAL A 126 -0.78 -2.74 15.53
C VAL A 126 -1.85 -1.67 15.73
N ASP A 127 -1.48 -0.53 16.32
CA ASP A 127 -2.39 0.59 16.55
C ASP A 127 -2.30 1.69 15.49
N HIS A 128 -1.24 1.66 14.66
CA HIS A 128 -0.95 2.73 13.70
C HIS A 128 -0.67 2.17 12.31
N ILE A 129 -1.36 2.70 11.31
CA ILE A 129 -1.08 2.46 9.89
C ILE A 129 -0.47 3.73 9.31
N LEU A 130 0.72 3.62 8.72
CA LEU A 130 1.45 4.74 8.13
C LEU A 130 1.42 4.68 6.61
N PHE A 131 1.38 5.87 5.99
CA PHE A 131 1.49 6.08 4.55
C PHE A 131 2.53 7.16 4.30
N TYR A 132 3.60 6.80 3.62
CA TYR A 132 4.67 7.72 3.21
C TYR A 132 4.40 8.15 1.77
N ILE A 133 4.16 9.44 1.55
CA ILE A 133 3.71 9.97 0.26
C ILE A 133 4.56 11.19 -0.11
N ASP A 134 4.92 11.32 -1.38
CA ASP A 134 5.50 12.56 -1.90
C ASP A 134 4.47 13.69 -1.83
N GLU A 135 4.88 14.89 -1.39
CA GLU A 135 3.95 16.02 -1.22
C GLU A 135 3.29 16.47 -2.53
N ASN A 136 3.95 16.25 -3.67
CA ASN A 136 3.43 16.57 -4.99
C ASN A 136 2.46 15.50 -5.51
N ASN A 137 2.43 14.30 -4.91
CA ASN A 137 1.50 13.24 -5.29
C ASN A 137 0.11 13.48 -4.70
N THR A 138 -0.57 14.51 -5.23
CA THR A 138 -1.88 14.96 -4.77
C THR A 138 -2.92 13.83 -4.83
N ARG A 139 -2.86 12.97 -5.85
CA ARG A 139 -3.77 11.83 -5.99
C ARG A 139 -3.67 10.87 -4.80
N SER A 140 -2.46 10.46 -4.44
CA SER A 140 -2.23 9.55 -3.31
C SER A 140 -2.60 10.20 -1.98
N ARG A 141 -2.27 11.48 -1.79
CA ARG A 141 -2.63 12.24 -0.58
C ARG A 141 -4.15 12.27 -0.38
N LYS A 142 -4.90 12.71 -1.41
CA LYS A 142 -6.37 12.75 -1.37
C LYS A 142 -6.99 11.37 -1.14
N ALA A 143 -6.40 10.31 -1.68
CA ALA A 143 -6.88 8.95 -1.47
C ALA A 143 -6.75 8.51 -0.01
N VAL A 144 -5.66 8.86 0.67
CA VAL A 144 -5.45 8.54 2.09
C VAL A 144 -6.30 9.45 2.99
N GLU A 145 -6.38 10.74 2.69
CA GLU A 145 -7.24 11.70 3.42
C GLU A 145 -8.72 11.28 3.37
N LYS A 146 -9.20 10.80 2.22
CA LYS A 146 -10.57 10.32 2.03
C LYS A 146 -10.95 9.14 2.94
N ILE A 147 -9.99 8.32 3.31
CA ILE A 147 -10.19 7.18 4.22
C ILE A 147 -9.84 7.51 5.68
N GLY A 148 -9.66 8.79 6.01
CA GLY A 148 -9.43 9.26 7.39
C GLY A 148 -7.97 9.32 7.82
N GLY A 149 -7.02 9.29 6.89
CA GLY A 149 -5.60 9.49 7.18
C GLY A 149 -5.32 10.93 7.62
N GLU A 150 -4.60 11.10 8.71
CA GLU A 150 -4.18 12.39 9.25
C GLU A 150 -2.67 12.55 9.12
N ARG A 151 -2.23 13.74 8.74
CA ARG A 151 -0.81 14.07 8.64
C ARG A 151 -0.15 14.06 10.01
N ILE A 152 0.99 13.38 10.13
CA ILE A 152 1.77 13.30 11.37
C ILE A 152 3.25 13.54 11.10
N PHE A 153 4.01 13.84 12.17
CA PHE A 153 5.45 14.05 12.16
C PHE A 153 6.18 13.20 13.21
N VAL A 154 5.41 12.69 14.18
CA VAL A 154 5.93 11.95 15.34
C VAL A 154 5.04 10.75 15.61
N ILE A 155 5.62 9.61 15.96
CA ILE A 155 4.92 8.42 16.45
C ILE A 155 5.50 8.01 17.80
N GLN A 156 4.66 7.82 18.81
CA GLN A 156 5.08 7.43 20.17
C GLN A 156 6.26 8.24 20.73
N GLY A 157 6.26 9.56 20.48
CA GLY A 157 7.32 10.48 20.93
C GLY A 157 8.60 10.43 20.09
N ARG A 158 8.67 9.63 19.05
CA ARG A 158 9.81 9.54 18.12
C ARG A 158 9.51 10.25 16.82
N PRO A 159 10.39 11.15 16.35
CA PRO A 159 10.26 11.75 15.03
C PRO A 159 10.28 10.65 13.95
N LEU A 160 9.41 10.80 12.96
CA LEU A 160 9.40 9.93 11.79
C LEU A 160 10.40 10.45 10.75
N GLU A 161 11.24 9.57 10.25
CA GLU A 161 12.18 9.92 9.20
C GLU A 161 11.46 10.15 7.87
N VAL A 162 11.70 11.32 7.29
CA VAL A 162 11.26 11.64 5.92
C VAL A 162 12.18 10.92 4.95
N ARG A 163 11.62 10.12 4.05
CA ARG A 163 12.40 9.41 3.02
C ARG A 163 12.60 10.31 1.80
N ALA A 164 13.63 10.02 1.00
CA ALA A 164 13.98 10.82 -0.19
C ALA A 164 12.81 11.06 -1.16
N ASN A 165 11.85 10.13 -1.21
CA ASN A 165 10.69 10.19 -2.12
C ASN A 165 9.35 10.24 -1.36
N ALA A 166 9.35 10.68 -0.08
CA ALA A 166 8.14 10.72 0.73
C ALA A 166 8.26 11.82 1.79
N SER A 167 7.75 12.98 1.46
CA SER A 167 7.87 14.21 2.26
C SER A 167 6.72 14.42 3.24
N VAL A 168 5.62 13.69 3.10
CA VAL A 168 4.48 13.74 4.02
C VAL A 168 4.11 12.34 4.51
N ILE A 169 3.80 12.24 5.79
CA ILE A 169 3.42 10.99 6.43
C ILE A 169 2.00 11.14 6.99
N TYR A 170 1.15 10.20 6.62
CA TYR A 170 -0.20 10.08 7.14
C TYR A 170 -0.33 8.89 8.06
N CYS A 171 -1.21 9.00 9.05
CA CYS A 171 -1.51 7.92 9.99
C CYS A 171 -3.02 7.67 10.06
N ILE A 172 -3.40 6.40 10.09
CA ILE A 172 -4.71 5.94 10.55
C ILE A 172 -4.49 5.18 11.84
N THR A 173 -5.21 5.53 12.91
CA THR A 173 -5.12 4.85 14.19
C THR A 173 -6.26 3.87 14.38
N ARG A 174 -6.00 2.77 15.13
CA ARG A 174 -7.04 1.80 15.52
C ARG A 174 -8.25 2.48 16.15
N LYS A 175 -8.02 3.42 17.07
CA LYS A 175 -9.08 4.15 17.79
C LYS A 175 -10.02 4.90 16.87
N LYS A 176 -9.51 5.46 15.75
CA LYS A 176 -10.34 6.22 14.79
C LYS A 176 -10.99 5.32 13.75
N TRP A 177 -10.33 4.24 13.38
CA TRP A 177 -10.83 3.31 12.37
C TRP A 177 -11.89 2.36 12.91
N LEU A 178 -11.69 1.84 14.11
CA LEU A 178 -12.58 0.96 14.84
C LEU A 178 -13.07 1.71 16.09
N PRO A 179 -14.07 2.61 15.99
CA PRO A 179 -14.60 3.29 17.16
C PRO A 179 -15.10 2.24 18.17
N ALA A 180 -14.79 2.44 19.45
CA ALA A 180 -15.28 1.59 20.52
C ALA A 180 -16.81 1.61 20.50
N TYR A 181 -17.42 0.44 20.40
CA TYR A 181 -18.85 0.23 20.61
C TYR A 181 -19.16 0.37 22.09
#